data_88085c13b6f93ea73334d225cdbde357
#
_entry.id   88085c13b6f93ea73334d225cdbde357
#
_cell.length_a   1.000
_cell.length_b   1.000
_cell.length_c   1.000
_cell.angle_alpha   90.00
_cell.angle_beta   90.00
_cell.angle_gamma   90.00
#
_symmetry.space_group_name_H-M   'P 1'
#
loop_
_entity.id
_entity.type
_entity.pdbx_description
1 polymer ?
#
loop_
_entity_poly.entity_id
_entity_poly.type
_entity_poly.pdbx_seq_one_letter_code
_entity_poly.pdbx_strand_id
1 'polypeptide(L)'
;MEDFICQYDQVLDEELMGHLLALINNNINYNARSDTTKQDKQLSLEPYWPELATNINQALIDRTLKQYLTKYPCLTQLPEWTSGNTILQKTSPSEGYHSFHCENMGWVNTSRSIAWMIYLNDVEEGGETEFLYQKKRYKPVANTALLWPGSWTHQHRGNPPLSGDKYILTGWYTPSSGMPRFSTEWMNN
;
A
#
# COMPACT_ATOMS: atom_id res chain seq x y z
N MET A 1 -17.80 15.47 -5.56
CA MET A 1 -16.47 16.00 -5.16
C MET A 1 -15.47 14.87 -5.42
N GLU A 2 -14.32 15.17 -6.05
CA GLU A 2 -13.28 14.17 -6.29
C GLU A 2 -12.64 13.76 -4.96
N ASP A 3 -12.47 12.45 -4.73
CA ASP A 3 -11.94 11.92 -3.47
C ASP A 3 -10.52 11.35 -3.59
N PHE A 4 -9.95 11.39 -4.78
CA PHE A 4 -8.58 10.98 -5.09
C PHE A 4 -8.25 9.51 -4.75
N ILE A 5 -9.27 8.69 -4.48
CA ILE A 5 -9.09 7.25 -4.28
C ILE A 5 -9.47 6.56 -5.59
N CYS A 6 -8.56 5.77 -6.12
CA CYS A 6 -8.82 4.98 -7.33
C CYS A 6 -8.73 3.49 -7.04
N GLN A 7 -9.69 2.74 -7.57
CA GLN A 7 -9.70 1.29 -7.54
C GLN A 7 -9.40 0.75 -8.94
N TYR A 8 -8.61 -0.32 -8.99
CA TYR A 8 -8.21 -1.01 -10.21
C TYR A 8 -8.35 -2.51 -10.02
N ASP A 9 -9.01 -3.17 -10.94
CA ASP A 9 -9.23 -4.61 -10.88
C ASP A 9 -8.20 -5.37 -11.72
N GLN A 10 -7.93 -6.62 -11.34
CA GLN A 10 -7.04 -7.54 -12.06
C GLN A 10 -5.64 -6.96 -12.32
N VAL A 11 -5.02 -6.41 -11.28
CA VAL A 11 -3.73 -5.70 -11.37
C VAL A 11 -2.56 -6.65 -11.60
N LEU A 12 -2.58 -7.83 -10.99
CA LEU A 12 -1.56 -8.86 -11.15
C LEU A 12 -2.05 -9.90 -12.17
N ASP A 13 -1.15 -10.44 -12.97
CA ASP A 13 -1.47 -11.59 -13.80
C ASP A 13 -1.59 -12.90 -12.99
N GLU A 14 -2.02 -13.96 -13.65
CA GLU A 14 -2.24 -15.25 -12.99
C GLU A 14 -0.96 -15.85 -12.42
N GLU A 15 0.20 -15.62 -13.06
CA GLU A 15 1.49 -16.11 -12.60
C GLU A 15 1.92 -15.45 -11.31
N LEU A 16 1.88 -14.11 -11.24
CA LEU A 16 2.19 -13.34 -10.03
C LEU A 16 1.24 -13.67 -8.88
N MET A 17 -0.06 -13.77 -9.16
CA MET A 17 -1.04 -14.20 -8.16
C MET A 17 -0.76 -15.61 -7.67
N GLY A 18 -0.44 -16.54 -8.57
CA GLY A 18 -0.08 -17.90 -8.22
C GLY A 18 1.15 -17.99 -7.32
N HIS A 19 2.20 -17.24 -7.61
CA HIS A 19 3.41 -17.17 -6.78
C HIS A 19 3.09 -16.64 -5.38
N LEU A 20 2.31 -15.56 -5.27
CA LEU A 20 1.91 -14.97 -3.98
C LEU A 20 1.07 -15.93 -3.15
N LEU A 21 0.09 -16.60 -3.75
CA LEU A 21 -0.74 -17.58 -3.07
C LEU A 21 0.09 -18.79 -2.61
N ALA A 22 1.06 -19.23 -3.42
CA ALA A 22 1.99 -20.29 -3.03
C ALA A 22 2.85 -19.89 -1.82
N LEU A 23 3.35 -18.65 -1.79
CA LEU A 23 4.06 -18.12 -0.61
C LEU A 23 3.17 -18.11 0.63
N ILE A 24 1.96 -17.59 0.53
CA ILE A 24 0.99 -17.54 1.63
C ILE A 24 0.72 -18.95 2.20
N ASN A 25 0.52 -19.94 1.33
CA ASN A 25 0.21 -21.31 1.71
C ASN A 25 1.40 -22.07 2.32
N ASN A 26 2.63 -21.67 2.02
CA ASN A 26 3.85 -22.33 2.51
C ASN A 26 4.30 -21.86 3.91
N ASN A 27 3.40 -21.27 4.71
CA ASN A 27 3.66 -20.86 6.09
C ASN A 27 4.95 -20.04 6.26
N ILE A 28 5.12 -19.02 5.43
CA ILE A 28 6.25 -18.09 5.57
C ILE A 28 6.28 -17.43 6.95
N ASN A 29 7.49 -17.19 7.44
CA ASN A 29 7.68 -16.54 8.72
C ASN A 29 7.39 -15.04 8.61
N TYR A 30 6.25 -14.64 9.13
CA TYR A 30 5.88 -13.25 9.27
C TYR A 30 6.45 -12.65 10.57
N ASN A 31 6.75 -11.36 10.53
CA ASN A 31 6.98 -10.57 11.73
C ASN A 31 5.65 -10.13 12.32
N ALA A 32 5.31 -10.64 13.49
CA ALA A 32 4.10 -10.23 14.19
C ALA A 32 4.24 -8.78 14.69
N ARG A 33 3.17 -8.01 14.49
CA ARG A 33 3.02 -6.67 15.08
C ARG A 33 1.78 -6.68 15.95
N SER A 34 1.95 -6.31 17.20
CA SER A 34 0.84 -6.25 18.15
C SER A 34 1.07 -5.09 19.10
N ASP A 35 0.29 -4.05 18.90
CA ASP A 35 0.17 -2.92 19.83
C ASP A 35 -1.31 -2.51 19.96
N THR A 36 -1.59 -1.46 20.71
CA THR A 36 -2.97 -1.00 20.95
C THR A 36 -3.67 -0.46 19.70
N THR A 37 -2.94 -0.18 18.64
CA THR A 37 -3.45 0.45 17.42
C THR A 37 -3.51 -0.52 16.25
N LYS A 38 -2.62 -1.51 16.23
CA LYS A 38 -2.43 -2.42 15.11
C LYS A 38 -2.05 -3.82 15.56
N GLN A 39 -2.75 -4.81 14.99
CA GLN A 39 -2.44 -6.23 15.14
C GLN A 39 -2.44 -6.87 13.76
N ASP A 40 -1.29 -7.34 13.32
CA ASP A 40 -1.10 -8.05 12.04
C ASP A 40 0.23 -8.78 11.99
N LYS A 41 0.46 -9.49 10.90
CA LYS A 41 1.73 -10.13 10.56
C LYS A 41 2.23 -9.59 9.24
N GLN A 42 3.51 -9.21 9.17
CA GLN A 42 4.08 -8.54 8.00
C GLN A 42 5.40 -9.17 7.56
N LEU A 43 5.67 -9.09 6.26
CA LEU A 43 6.93 -9.49 5.66
C LEU A 43 7.25 -8.58 4.47
N SER A 44 8.44 -7.95 4.46
CA SER A 44 8.95 -7.26 3.27
C SER A 44 9.44 -8.28 2.26
N LEU A 45 9.05 -8.13 1.00
CA LEU A 45 9.40 -9.09 -0.05
C LEU A 45 10.84 -8.89 -0.59
N GLU A 46 11.31 -7.65 -0.67
CA GLU A 46 12.59 -7.31 -1.30
C GLU A 46 13.81 -8.11 -0.76
N PRO A 47 13.94 -8.33 0.57
CA PRO A 47 15.11 -9.07 1.09
C PRO A 47 15.13 -10.54 0.72
N TYR A 48 13.97 -11.13 0.40
CA TYR A 48 13.83 -12.58 0.20
C TYR A 48 13.45 -12.95 -1.24
N TRP A 49 12.67 -12.10 -1.91
CA TRP A 49 12.15 -12.31 -3.27
C TRP A 49 12.22 -11.02 -4.09
N PRO A 50 13.43 -10.49 -4.35
CA PRO A 50 13.60 -9.20 -5.03
C PRO A 50 13.02 -9.18 -6.44
N GLU A 51 13.10 -10.29 -7.19
CA GLU A 51 12.52 -10.40 -8.53
C GLU A 51 10.99 -10.36 -8.49
N LEU A 52 10.37 -11.08 -7.54
CA LEU A 52 8.92 -11.04 -7.35
C LEU A 52 8.45 -9.62 -6.99
N ALA A 53 9.14 -8.96 -6.05
CA ALA A 53 8.84 -7.58 -5.68
C ALA A 53 8.96 -6.62 -6.88
N THR A 54 9.99 -6.80 -7.71
CA THR A 54 10.19 -6.01 -8.94
C THR A 54 9.04 -6.22 -9.92
N ASN A 55 8.64 -7.46 -10.17
CA ASN A 55 7.56 -7.78 -11.10
C ASN A 55 6.20 -7.25 -10.60
N ILE A 56 5.93 -7.33 -9.31
CA ILE A 56 4.73 -6.72 -8.69
C ILE A 56 4.73 -5.21 -8.88
N ASN A 57 5.86 -4.54 -8.60
CA ASN A 57 5.98 -3.10 -8.77
C ASN A 57 5.81 -2.69 -10.23
N GLN A 58 6.32 -3.46 -11.19
CA GLN A 58 6.14 -3.20 -12.61
C GLN A 58 4.66 -3.32 -13.01
N ALA A 59 3.96 -4.36 -12.56
CA ALA A 59 2.52 -4.52 -12.80
C ALA A 59 1.71 -3.36 -12.21
N LEU A 60 2.04 -2.92 -10.99
CA LEU A 60 1.42 -1.75 -10.36
C LEU A 60 1.66 -0.47 -11.16
N ILE A 61 2.88 -0.22 -11.63
CA ILE A 61 3.18 0.94 -12.47
C ILE A 61 2.34 0.91 -13.74
N ASP A 62 2.32 -0.21 -14.44
CA ASP A 62 1.67 -0.32 -15.75
C ASP A 62 0.14 -0.29 -15.66
N ARG A 63 -0.44 -0.94 -14.67
CA ARG A 63 -1.88 -1.12 -14.57
C ARG A 63 -2.58 -0.11 -13.66
N THR A 64 -1.84 0.61 -12.80
CA THR A 64 -2.43 1.54 -11.83
C THR A 64 -1.80 2.92 -11.85
N LEU A 65 -0.51 3.05 -11.56
CA LEU A 65 0.15 4.34 -11.38
C LEU A 65 0.07 5.22 -12.62
N LYS A 66 0.32 4.68 -13.81
CA LYS A 66 0.22 5.43 -15.07
C LYS A 66 -1.18 6.04 -15.27
N GLN A 67 -2.22 5.28 -14.97
CA GLN A 67 -3.61 5.76 -15.06
C GLN A 67 -3.90 6.81 -13.97
N TYR A 68 -3.39 6.60 -12.75
CA TYR A 68 -3.53 7.55 -11.65
C TYR A 68 -2.87 8.90 -11.98
N LEU A 69 -1.65 8.88 -12.52
CA LEU A 69 -0.94 10.08 -12.96
C LEU A 69 -1.65 10.79 -14.14
N THR A 70 -2.22 10.04 -15.06
CA THR A 70 -3.01 10.59 -16.15
C THR A 70 -4.27 11.29 -15.63
N LYS A 71 -4.92 10.70 -14.64
CA LYS A 71 -6.12 11.29 -14.01
C LYS A 71 -5.77 12.55 -13.19
N TYR A 72 -4.58 12.59 -12.59
CA TYR A 72 -4.11 13.70 -11.76
C TYR A 72 -2.80 14.31 -12.29
N PRO A 73 -2.87 15.12 -13.37
CA PRO A 73 -1.67 15.58 -14.09
C PRO A 73 -0.70 16.42 -13.26
N CYS A 74 -1.15 17.03 -12.18
CA CYS A 74 -0.23 17.78 -11.28
C CYS A 74 0.89 16.88 -10.72
N LEU A 75 0.66 15.57 -10.60
CA LEU A 75 1.65 14.61 -10.12
C LEU A 75 2.76 14.32 -11.14
N THR A 76 2.54 14.61 -12.42
CA THR A 76 3.55 14.43 -13.48
C THR A 76 4.59 15.56 -13.50
N GLN A 77 4.39 16.62 -12.71
CA GLN A 77 5.39 17.67 -12.51
C GLN A 77 6.55 17.23 -11.62
N LEU A 78 6.40 16.13 -10.89
CA LEU A 78 7.47 15.50 -10.13
C LEU A 78 8.32 14.64 -11.06
N PRO A 79 9.66 14.61 -10.89
CA PRO A 79 10.56 14.04 -11.89
C PRO A 79 10.34 12.54 -12.10
N GLU A 80 10.24 11.80 -11.05
CA GLU A 80 10.04 10.34 -11.11
C GLU A 80 9.32 9.84 -9.86
N TRP A 81 8.71 8.67 -9.96
CA TRP A 81 8.08 7.97 -8.85
C TRP A 81 8.81 6.65 -8.60
N THR A 82 9.26 6.45 -7.38
CA THR A 82 9.85 5.19 -6.94
C THR A 82 8.92 4.48 -5.97
N SER A 83 8.79 3.16 -6.13
CA SER A 83 8.15 2.32 -5.13
C SER A 83 9.16 1.99 -4.03
N GLY A 84 8.72 2.07 -2.79
CA GLY A 84 9.49 1.62 -1.64
C GLY A 84 9.31 0.12 -1.39
N ASN A 85 9.32 -0.29 -0.14
CA ASN A 85 9.06 -1.65 0.30
C ASN A 85 7.71 -2.19 -0.17
N THR A 86 7.70 -3.41 -0.70
CA THR A 86 6.51 -4.23 -0.95
C THR A 86 6.25 -5.11 0.27
N ILE A 87 5.23 -4.81 1.03
CA ILE A 87 4.92 -5.51 2.28
C ILE A 87 3.75 -6.46 2.05
N LEU A 88 4.01 -7.75 2.21
CA LEU A 88 2.97 -8.76 2.34
C LEU A 88 2.46 -8.74 3.79
N GLN A 89 1.16 -8.59 3.94
CA GLN A 89 0.52 -8.48 5.25
C GLN A 89 -0.61 -9.50 5.37
N LYS A 90 -0.62 -10.21 6.50
CA LYS A 90 -1.68 -11.09 6.94
C LYS A 90 -2.40 -10.46 8.13
N THR A 91 -3.72 -10.41 8.10
CA THR A 91 -4.58 -9.98 9.19
C THR A 91 -5.58 -11.10 9.46
N SER A 92 -5.55 -11.67 10.65
CA SER A 92 -6.47 -12.75 11.05
C SER A 92 -7.78 -12.19 11.62
N PRO A 93 -8.84 -13.02 11.76
CA PRO A 93 -10.09 -12.56 12.36
C PRO A 93 -9.88 -11.85 13.70
N SER A 94 -10.52 -10.70 13.86
CA SER A 94 -10.40 -9.78 14.99
C SER A 94 -9.10 -8.96 15.07
N GLU A 95 -8.08 -9.27 14.27
CA GLU A 95 -6.90 -8.41 14.08
C GLU A 95 -7.22 -7.27 13.09
N GLY A 96 -6.41 -6.23 13.06
CA GLY A 96 -6.58 -5.11 12.12
C GLY A 96 -5.72 -3.92 12.46
N TYR A 97 -5.82 -2.89 11.63
CA TYR A 97 -5.29 -1.57 11.96
C TYR A 97 -6.45 -0.71 12.45
N HIS A 98 -6.71 -0.78 13.76
CA HIS A 98 -7.92 -0.24 14.38
C HIS A 98 -7.96 1.30 14.41
N SER A 99 -6.80 1.94 14.49
CA SER A 99 -6.69 3.39 14.52
C SER A 99 -6.67 4.00 13.12
N PHE A 100 -7.42 5.09 12.94
CA PHE A 100 -7.28 5.91 11.75
C PHE A 100 -5.89 6.54 11.68
N HIS A 101 -5.23 6.40 10.55
CA HIS A 101 -3.88 6.90 10.30
C HIS A 101 -3.74 7.40 8.87
N CYS A 102 -2.67 8.09 8.59
CA CYS A 102 -2.19 8.38 7.23
C CYS A 102 -0.71 7.99 7.12
N GLU A 103 -0.22 7.91 5.89
CA GLU A 103 1.05 7.26 5.61
C GLU A 103 2.26 8.17 5.84
N ASN A 104 2.09 9.48 5.71
CA ASN A 104 3.19 10.44 5.70
C ASN A 104 3.38 11.22 7.01
N MET A 105 2.79 10.75 8.10
CA MET A 105 3.01 11.37 9.42
C MET A 105 4.29 10.82 10.08
N GLY A 106 5.19 11.72 10.41
CA GLY A 106 6.49 11.41 11.03
C GLY A 106 7.66 11.59 10.07
N TRP A 107 8.80 11.95 10.63
CA TRP A 107 10.01 12.35 9.90
C TRP A 107 10.49 11.34 8.84
N VAL A 108 10.38 10.06 9.14
CA VAL A 108 10.87 8.97 8.27
C VAL A 108 9.93 8.73 7.08
N ASN A 109 8.66 9.12 7.19
CA ASN A 109 7.62 8.76 6.24
C ASN A 109 7.09 9.95 5.42
N THR A 110 7.67 11.14 5.59
CA THR A 110 7.19 12.39 4.96
C THR A 110 7.12 12.32 3.44
N SER A 111 7.94 11.50 2.81
CA SER A 111 8.00 11.34 1.35
C SER A 111 6.94 10.38 0.78
N ARG A 112 6.19 9.64 1.61
CA ARG A 112 5.12 8.75 1.16
C ARG A 112 3.95 9.55 0.60
N SER A 113 3.96 9.77 -0.71
CA SER A 113 3.02 10.69 -1.35
C SER A 113 1.76 9.99 -1.85
N ILE A 114 1.91 8.80 -2.43
CA ILE A 114 0.79 7.96 -2.87
C ILE A 114 0.92 6.62 -2.17
N ALA A 115 -0.11 6.22 -1.45
CA ALA A 115 -0.20 4.88 -0.91
C ALA A 115 -0.88 3.95 -1.93
N TRP A 116 -0.49 2.69 -1.91
CA TRP A 116 -1.14 1.65 -2.69
C TRP A 116 -1.30 0.37 -1.87
N MET A 117 -2.33 -0.39 -2.19
CA MET A 117 -2.52 -1.75 -1.67
C MET A 117 -3.18 -2.62 -2.73
N ILE A 118 -2.95 -3.93 -2.64
CA ILE A 118 -3.64 -4.95 -3.44
C ILE A 118 -4.23 -5.97 -2.48
N TYR A 119 -5.52 -6.27 -2.61
CA TYR A 119 -6.12 -7.40 -1.92
C TYR A 119 -5.75 -8.69 -2.65
N LEU A 120 -5.27 -9.70 -1.91
CA LEU A 120 -4.85 -10.98 -2.50
C LEU A 120 -5.92 -12.07 -2.40
N ASN A 121 -6.95 -11.83 -1.60
CA ASN A 121 -8.09 -12.73 -1.46
C ASN A 121 -9.37 -11.96 -1.17
N ASP A 122 -10.49 -12.62 -1.44
CA ASP A 122 -11.80 -12.16 -1.01
C ASP A 122 -11.95 -12.34 0.50
N VAL A 123 -12.66 -11.40 1.13
CA VAL A 123 -13.15 -11.53 2.51
C VAL A 123 -14.65 -11.22 2.50
N GLU A 124 -15.47 -12.20 2.88
CA GLU A 124 -16.92 -12.04 2.80
C GLU A 124 -17.47 -11.05 3.81
N GLU A 125 -17.00 -11.13 5.07
CA GLU A 125 -17.43 -10.28 6.16
C GLU A 125 -16.24 -9.55 6.80
N GLY A 126 -16.35 -8.21 6.92
CA GLY A 126 -15.33 -7.36 7.49
C GLY A 126 -14.14 -7.17 6.55
N GLY A 127 -13.01 -6.75 7.12
CA GLY A 127 -11.75 -6.59 6.38
C GLY A 127 -11.65 -5.35 5.50
N GLU A 128 -12.67 -4.50 5.45
CA GLU A 128 -12.70 -3.33 4.58
C GLU A 128 -11.56 -2.34 4.91
N THR A 129 -11.09 -1.65 3.88
CA THR A 129 -10.31 -0.42 4.06
C THR A 129 -11.28 0.75 4.15
N GLU A 130 -11.30 1.42 5.30
CA GLU A 130 -12.23 2.51 5.61
C GLU A 130 -11.51 3.86 5.63
N PHE A 131 -12.05 4.82 4.86
CA PHE A 131 -11.56 6.19 4.77
C PHE A 131 -12.47 7.13 5.57
N LEU A 132 -11.89 7.82 6.55
CA LEU A 132 -12.62 8.62 7.53
C LEU A 132 -13.37 9.81 6.89
N TYR A 133 -12.63 10.66 6.19
CA TYR A 133 -13.19 11.91 5.65
C TYR A 133 -14.01 11.70 4.40
N GLN A 134 -13.64 10.71 3.57
CA GLN A 134 -14.38 10.34 2.37
C GLN A 134 -15.64 9.53 2.67
N LYS A 135 -15.77 8.98 3.91
CA LYS A 135 -16.89 8.14 4.36
C LYS A 135 -17.10 6.94 3.43
N LYS A 136 -16.00 6.34 2.98
CA LYS A 136 -16.00 5.19 2.07
C LYS A 136 -15.37 3.97 2.72
N ARG A 137 -15.88 2.80 2.32
CA ARG A 137 -15.33 1.50 2.67
C ARG A 137 -15.14 0.69 1.39
N TYR A 138 -13.96 0.10 1.24
CA TYR A 138 -13.62 -0.75 0.13
C TYR A 138 -13.52 -2.19 0.62
N LYS A 139 -14.38 -3.06 0.09
CA LYS A 139 -14.41 -4.49 0.42
C LYS A 139 -13.18 -5.18 -0.18
N PRO A 140 -12.55 -6.11 0.56
CA PRO A 140 -11.49 -6.94 0.00
C PRO A 140 -12.02 -7.84 -1.12
N VAL A 141 -11.57 -7.57 -2.34
CA VAL A 141 -11.82 -8.39 -3.52
C VAL A 141 -10.48 -8.78 -4.11
N ALA A 142 -10.27 -10.06 -4.36
CA ALA A 142 -8.99 -10.59 -4.84
C ALA A 142 -8.51 -9.85 -6.10
N ASN A 143 -7.21 -9.57 -6.16
CA ASN A 143 -6.54 -8.90 -7.27
C ASN A 143 -7.07 -7.50 -7.60
N THR A 144 -7.62 -6.81 -6.59
CA THR A 144 -8.06 -5.43 -6.68
C THR A 144 -7.08 -4.52 -5.94
N ALA A 145 -6.61 -3.47 -6.61
CA ALA A 145 -5.74 -2.46 -6.01
C ALA A 145 -6.50 -1.17 -5.67
N LEU A 146 -6.05 -0.52 -4.61
CA LEU A 146 -6.43 0.86 -4.27
C LEU A 146 -5.18 1.74 -4.32
N LEU A 147 -5.31 2.94 -4.89
CA LEU A 147 -4.34 4.03 -4.82
C LEU A 147 -5.00 5.26 -4.23
N TRP A 148 -4.29 5.94 -3.30
CA TRP A 148 -4.78 7.17 -2.67
C TRP A 148 -3.63 8.06 -2.18
N PRO A 149 -3.85 9.37 -1.96
CA PRO A 149 -2.85 10.26 -1.35
C PRO A 149 -2.45 9.80 0.05
N GLY A 150 -1.16 9.70 0.33
CA GLY A 150 -0.64 9.28 1.63
C GLY A 150 -0.83 10.29 2.78
N SER A 151 -1.42 11.46 2.49
CA SER A 151 -1.49 12.60 3.40
C SER A 151 -2.64 12.51 4.43
N TRP A 152 -2.61 13.41 5.39
CA TRP A 152 -3.60 13.53 6.47
C TRP A 152 -5.05 13.71 5.99
N THR A 153 -5.27 14.13 4.76
CA THR A 153 -6.60 14.22 4.13
C THR A 153 -7.25 12.86 3.87
N HIS A 154 -6.44 11.80 3.83
CA HIS A 154 -6.88 10.43 3.56
C HIS A 154 -6.61 9.50 4.74
N GLN A 155 -7.03 9.95 5.93
CA GLN A 155 -6.98 9.06 7.09
C GLN A 155 -7.85 7.83 6.85
N HIS A 156 -7.24 6.66 7.05
CA HIS A 156 -7.88 5.38 6.79
C HIS A 156 -7.48 4.36 7.87
N ARG A 157 -8.23 3.26 7.90
CA ARG A 157 -7.94 2.10 8.75
C ARG A 157 -8.29 0.80 8.05
N GLY A 158 -7.71 -0.30 8.52
CA GLY A 158 -8.09 -1.64 8.10
C GLY A 158 -9.04 -2.24 9.13
N ASN A 159 -10.31 -2.41 8.77
CA ASN A 159 -11.27 -3.09 9.62
C ASN A 159 -10.88 -4.57 9.80
N PRO A 160 -11.18 -5.18 10.95
CA PRO A 160 -10.96 -6.60 11.18
C PRO A 160 -11.71 -7.46 10.14
N PRO A 161 -11.06 -8.45 9.53
CA PRO A 161 -11.80 -9.49 8.81
C PRO A 161 -12.56 -10.36 9.82
N LEU A 162 -13.73 -10.84 9.44
CA LEU A 162 -14.58 -11.66 10.31
C LEU A 162 -14.75 -13.09 9.77
N SER A 163 -14.78 -13.25 8.45
CA SER A 163 -15.04 -14.55 7.81
C SER A 163 -13.77 -15.37 7.50
N GLY A 164 -12.58 -14.85 7.74
CA GLY A 164 -11.32 -15.53 7.47
C GLY A 164 -10.12 -14.58 7.45
N ASP A 165 -8.94 -15.09 7.13
CA ASP A 165 -7.74 -14.29 7.02
C ASP A 165 -7.80 -13.33 5.81
N LYS A 166 -7.33 -12.11 5.98
CA LYS A 166 -7.13 -11.14 4.92
C LYS A 166 -5.64 -11.04 4.58
N TYR A 167 -5.33 -11.13 3.30
CA TYR A 167 -3.99 -10.94 2.77
C TYR A 167 -3.95 -9.76 1.84
N ILE A 168 -2.96 -8.88 2.03
CA ILE A 168 -2.74 -7.73 1.16
C ILE A 168 -1.25 -7.58 0.83
N LEU A 169 -0.98 -6.96 -0.31
CA LEU A 169 0.28 -6.25 -0.54
C LEU A 169 0.04 -4.77 -0.27
N THR A 170 1.02 -4.09 0.31
CA THR A 170 0.96 -2.63 0.50
C THR A 170 2.34 -2.00 0.36
N GLY A 171 2.34 -0.74 -0.04
CA GLY A 171 3.54 0.05 -0.21
C GLY A 171 3.22 1.50 -0.56
N TRP A 172 4.25 2.21 -0.97
CA TRP A 172 4.14 3.66 -1.20
C TRP A 172 4.96 4.07 -2.42
N TYR A 173 4.41 5.01 -3.18
CA TYR A 173 5.20 5.75 -4.15
C TYR A 173 5.70 7.04 -3.49
N THR A 174 6.99 7.27 -3.66
CA THR A 174 7.68 8.48 -3.25
C THR A 174 8.24 9.16 -4.48
N PRO A 175 8.19 10.51 -4.57
CA PRO A 175 8.91 11.18 -5.64
C PRO A 175 10.40 10.85 -5.48
N SER A 176 11.01 10.34 -6.55
CA SER A 176 12.46 10.19 -6.54
C SER A 176 13.03 11.60 -6.46
N SER A 177 13.79 11.81 -5.44
CA SER A 177 14.40 13.09 -5.22
C SER A 177 15.54 13.29 -6.23
N GLY A 178 15.25 13.94 -7.34
CA GLY A 178 16.17 14.92 -7.87
C GLY A 178 16.23 16.13 -6.94
N MET A 179 16.09 15.93 -5.63
CA MET A 179 16.35 17.01 -4.69
C MET A 179 17.81 17.39 -4.89
N PRO A 180 18.10 18.66 -5.23
CA PRO A 180 19.45 19.15 -5.02
C PRO A 180 19.78 18.76 -3.58
N ARG A 181 20.85 18.01 -3.37
CA ARG A 181 21.42 17.84 -2.05
C ARG A 181 21.47 19.25 -1.50
N PHE A 182 20.75 19.53 -0.42
CA PHE A 182 20.86 20.82 0.25
C PHE A 182 22.34 21.02 0.45
N SER A 183 22.92 21.95 -0.31
CA SER A 183 24.29 22.35 -0.03
C SER A 183 24.23 23.00 1.35
N THR A 184 25.01 22.51 2.26
CA THR A 184 25.14 23.09 3.61
C THR A 184 25.79 24.49 3.57
N GLU A 185 25.97 25.07 2.41
CA GLU A 185 26.61 26.37 2.17
C GLU A 185 25.88 27.53 2.87
N TRP A 186 24.57 27.42 3.10
CA TRP A 186 23.81 28.43 3.84
C TRP A 186 23.87 28.29 5.37
N MET A 187 24.46 27.19 5.90
CA MET A 187 24.68 27.03 7.35
C MET A 187 25.98 27.71 7.83
N ASN A 188 26.79 28.22 6.92
CA ASN A 188 28.11 28.82 7.22
C ASN A 188 28.13 30.35 7.04
N ASN A 189 26.95 31.02 6.94
CA ASN A 189 26.84 32.48 6.92
C ASN A 189 26.11 32.98 8.15
#